data_f071e1a665cbcc3e1bbdddd2e9c97029
#
_entry.id   f071e1a665cbcc3e1bbdddd2e9c97029
#
_cell.length_a   1.000
_cell.length_b   1.000
_cell.length_c   1.000
_cell.angle_alpha   90.00
_cell.angle_beta   90.00
_cell.angle_gamma   90.00
#
_symmetry.space_group_name_H-M   'P 1'
#
loop_
_entity.id
_entity.type
_entity.pdbx_description
1 polymer ?
#
loop_
_entity_poly.entity_id
_entity_poly.type
_entity_poly.pdbx_seq_one_letter_code
_entity_poly.pdbx_strand_id
1 'polypeptide(L)'
;LADQSSPMARPASSRPAPSHPETPRTGERSRPAKARAASARTRRARHPIARLARFVAALSVAVPVTYLGVCFLLLGVYRFVFPPTTGVQMQRRMEAVASGRMLSYEKHYAPRRLNAISVHVPHAVVAAEDGRFYQHSGFDLEAMQQAREQAERQGRPMRGASTLTQQLVKNLFATTHRSVVRKGFEVPLTFMAEALLPKERILELYVNVVEWGPGVYGVEAAAEHHYGISAAQLTRSQSARLAALLPNPLERTPQNSAWYARMIERRMRQMGW
;
A
#
# COMPACT_ATOMS: atom_id res chain seq x y z
N LEU A 1 -15.87 59.44 37.97
CA LEU A 1 -16.10 60.91 37.86
C LEU A 1 -16.59 61.13 36.45
N ALA A 2 -17.88 61.25 36.21
CA ALA A 2 -18.70 62.43 36.27
C ALA A 2 -18.42 63.35 35.06
N ASP A 3 -19.31 63.84 34.27
CA ASP A 3 -20.74 64.13 34.44
C ASP A 3 -21.26 64.74 33.16
N GLN A 4 -22.46 64.39 32.70
CA GLN A 4 -23.58 65.28 32.30
C GLN A 4 -23.27 66.43 31.30
N SER A 5 -24.07 66.81 30.36
CA SER A 5 -25.54 66.90 30.31
C SER A 5 -25.97 67.42 28.90
N SER A 6 -27.10 66.96 28.44
CA SER A 6 -28.02 67.68 27.52
C SER A 6 -28.56 68.97 28.19
N PRO A 7 -29.32 69.91 27.53
CA PRO A 7 -30.43 69.62 26.61
C PRO A 7 -30.83 70.80 25.57
N MET A 8 -31.87 70.48 24.74
CA MET A 8 -32.97 71.34 24.21
C MET A 8 -32.65 72.46 23.21
N ALA A 9 -33.44 72.79 22.20
CA ALA A 9 -34.88 72.88 21.96
C ALA A 9 -35.20 73.11 20.48
N ARG A 10 -36.37 72.74 20.05
CA ARG A 10 -37.12 73.23 18.83
C ARG A 10 -37.58 74.68 18.97
N PRO A 11 -38.06 75.44 17.87
CA PRO A 11 -39.32 75.13 17.20
C PRO A 11 -39.44 75.45 15.69
N ALA A 12 -40.50 74.94 15.16
CA ALA A 12 -41.32 75.10 13.98
C ALA A 12 -41.34 76.40 13.16
N SER A 13 -41.54 76.23 11.85
CA SER A 13 -42.76 76.71 11.16
C SER A 13 -42.61 76.74 9.62
N SER A 14 -43.63 76.28 8.97
CA SER A 14 -44.47 76.77 7.84
C SER A 14 -44.11 76.30 6.43
N ARG A 15 -45.15 75.70 5.85
CA ARG A 15 -45.41 75.31 4.43
C ARG A 15 -45.54 76.65 3.61
N PRO A 16 -45.52 76.58 2.20
CA PRO A 16 -46.38 75.71 1.37
C PRO A 16 -45.70 75.13 0.14
N ALA A 17 -46.37 74.13 -0.50
CA ALA A 17 -46.10 73.60 -1.80
C ALA A 17 -46.44 74.56 -2.96
N PRO A 18 -45.86 74.30 -4.17
CA PRO A 18 -46.72 73.89 -5.25
C PRO A 18 -46.12 72.89 -6.28
N SER A 19 -47.04 72.13 -6.87
CA SER A 19 -47.17 71.70 -8.28
C SER A 19 -46.07 70.81 -8.93
N HIS A 20 -46.57 69.72 -9.33
CA HIS A 20 -45.97 68.74 -10.28
C HIS A 20 -45.64 69.31 -11.63
N PRO A 21 -44.67 68.64 -12.35
CA PRO A 21 -45.11 67.89 -13.52
C PRO A 21 -44.53 66.48 -13.56
N GLU A 22 -45.35 65.55 -14.07
CA GLU A 22 -45.08 64.22 -14.41
C GLU A 22 -43.92 64.10 -15.40
N THR A 23 -42.93 63.24 -15.11
CA THR A 23 -41.99 62.77 -16.11
C THR A 23 -42.27 61.32 -16.43
N PRO A 24 -42.12 60.91 -17.71
CA PRO A 24 -42.61 59.61 -18.16
C PRO A 24 -41.73 58.45 -17.64
N ARG A 25 -42.38 57.38 -17.29
CA ARG A 25 -41.74 56.04 -17.06
C ARG A 25 -41.02 55.60 -18.32
N THR A 26 -39.71 55.82 -18.35
CA THR A 26 -38.84 55.20 -19.37
C THR A 26 -38.59 53.74 -19.08
N GLY A 27 -39.17 52.91 -19.94
CA GLY A 27 -38.58 51.74 -20.57
C GLY A 27 -37.89 50.74 -19.67
N GLU A 28 -38.65 49.74 -19.25
CA GLU A 28 -38.13 48.44 -18.94
C GLU A 28 -37.34 47.88 -20.14
N ARG A 29 -36.03 48.05 -20.11
CA ARG A 29 -35.17 47.45 -21.15
C ARG A 29 -35.25 45.94 -21.00
N SER A 30 -36.14 45.33 -21.78
CA SER A 30 -36.17 43.88 -22.00
C SER A 30 -34.81 43.46 -22.53
N ARG A 31 -34.09 42.70 -21.74
CA ARG A 31 -32.85 42.02 -22.18
C ARG A 31 -33.17 41.18 -23.40
N PRO A 32 -32.40 41.30 -24.51
CA PRO A 32 -32.72 40.61 -25.76
C PRO A 32 -32.81 39.11 -25.54
N ALA A 33 -33.82 38.47 -26.09
CA ALA A 33 -34.13 37.05 -25.99
C ALA A 33 -32.91 36.13 -26.33
N LYS A 34 -31.99 36.62 -27.19
CA LYS A 34 -30.72 35.98 -27.52
C LYS A 34 -29.78 35.82 -26.33
N ALA A 35 -29.75 36.74 -25.35
CA ALA A 35 -28.91 36.62 -24.16
C ALA A 35 -29.47 35.57 -23.16
N ARG A 36 -30.80 35.43 -23.06
CA ARG A 36 -31.44 34.38 -22.27
C ARG A 36 -31.23 32.99 -22.89
N ALA A 37 -31.27 32.85 -24.22
CA ALA A 37 -31.03 31.57 -24.93
C ALA A 37 -29.55 31.16 -24.84
N ALA A 38 -28.59 32.10 -24.88
CA ALA A 38 -27.17 31.79 -24.72
C ALA A 38 -26.85 31.32 -23.28
N SER A 39 -27.42 31.97 -22.24
CA SER A 39 -27.21 31.53 -20.85
C SER A 39 -27.86 30.20 -20.54
N ALA A 40 -29.00 29.85 -21.17
CA ALA A 40 -29.65 28.56 -21.02
C ALA A 40 -28.87 27.44 -21.74
N ARG A 41 -28.27 27.72 -22.91
CA ARG A 41 -27.41 26.74 -23.63
C ARG A 41 -26.13 26.43 -22.84
N THR A 42 -25.48 27.40 -22.25
CA THR A 42 -24.25 27.20 -21.45
C THR A 42 -24.53 26.46 -20.13
N ARG A 43 -25.70 26.64 -19.50
CA ARG A 43 -26.14 25.87 -18.35
C ARG A 43 -26.41 24.37 -18.70
N ARG A 44 -27.07 24.13 -19.85
CA ARG A 44 -27.40 22.77 -20.30
C ARG A 44 -26.16 21.94 -20.67
N ALA A 45 -25.11 22.59 -21.22
CA ALA A 45 -23.85 21.92 -21.55
C ALA A 45 -22.97 21.55 -20.33
N ARG A 46 -23.15 22.24 -19.20
CA ARG A 46 -22.38 21.97 -17.96
C ARG A 46 -22.86 20.73 -17.19
N HIS A 47 -24.10 20.29 -17.37
CA HIS A 47 -24.65 19.15 -16.66
C HIS A 47 -24.00 17.80 -16.97
N PRO A 48 -23.71 17.41 -18.24
CA PRO A 48 -23.10 16.12 -18.52
C PRO A 48 -21.64 16.03 -18.03
N ILE A 49 -20.85 17.10 -18.19
CA ILE A 49 -19.46 17.16 -17.72
C ILE A 49 -19.42 17.08 -16.19
N ALA A 50 -20.30 17.80 -15.49
CA ALA A 50 -20.37 17.74 -14.03
C ALA A 50 -20.82 16.35 -13.52
N ARG A 51 -21.72 15.68 -14.25
CA ARG A 51 -22.12 14.30 -13.93
C ARG A 51 -20.96 13.32 -14.14
N LEU A 52 -20.26 13.43 -15.27
CA LEU A 52 -19.09 12.61 -15.54
C LEU A 52 -17.99 12.83 -14.48
N ALA A 53 -17.68 14.09 -14.14
CA ALA A 53 -16.71 14.42 -13.10
C ALA A 53 -17.09 13.82 -11.73
N ARG A 54 -18.37 13.90 -11.34
CA ARG A 54 -18.86 13.28 -10.10
C ARG A 54 -18.77 11.74 -10.16
N PHE A 55 -19.11 11.15 -11.29
CA PHE A 55 -18.98 9.71 -11.48
C PHE A 55 -17.52 9.24 -11.38
N VAL A 56 -16.59 9.92 -12.06
CA VAL A 56 -15.16 9.63 -11.98
C VAL A 56 -14.65 9.83 -10.55
N ALA A 57 -15.05 10.91 -9.87
CA ALA A 57 -14.70 11.14 -8.46
C ALA A 57 -15.25 10.07 -7.53
N ALA A 58 -16.48 9.61 -7.73
CA ALA A 58 -17.06 8.51 -6.96
C ALA A 58 -16.32 7.20 -7.20
N LEU A 59 -15.99 6.89 -8.46
CA LEU A 59 -15.25 5.69 -8.84
C LEU A 59 -13.81 5.69 -8.29
N SER A 60 -13.14 6.84 -8.29
CA SER A 60 -11.77 6.98 -7.74
C SER A 60 -11.68 6.74 -6.23
N VAL A 61 -12.80 6.83 -5.51
CA VAL A 61 -12.90 6.47 -4.08
C VAL A 61 -13.43 5.04 -3.92
N ALA A 62 -14.50 4.69 -4.66
CA ALA A 62 -15.16 3.39 -4.50
C ALA A 62 -14.22 2.22 -4.83
N VAL A 63 -13.42 2.31 -5.90
CA VAL A 63 -12.51 1.23 -6.30
C VAL A 63 -11.44 0.95 -5.23
N PRO A 64 -10.66 1.93 -4.72
CA PRO A 64 -9.74 1.70 -3.62
C PRO A 64 -10.38 1.16 -2.36
N VAL A 65 -11.54 1.68 -1.95
CA VAL A 65 -12.26 1.23 -0.76
C VAL A 65 -12.71 -0.22 -0.90
N THR A 66 -13.31 -0.57 -2.05
CA THR A 66 -13.71 -1.95 -2.34
C THR A 66 -12.51 -2.90 -2.35
N TYR A 67 -11.41 -2.50 -3.00
CA TYR A 67 -10.18 -3.27 -3.02
C TYR A 67 -9.65 -3.53 -1.60
N LEU A 68 -9.53 -2.50 -0.77
CA LEU A 68 -9.10 -2.65 0.63
C LEU A 68 -10.06 -3.51 1.45
N GLY A 69 -11.38 -3.38 1.22
CA GLY A 69 -12.39 -4.23 1.85
C GLY A 69 -12.24 -5.71 1.49
N VAL A 70 -12.01 -6.01 0.22
CA VAL A 70 -11.73 -7.39 -0.24
C VAL A 70 -10.44 -7.92 0.38
N CYS A 71 -9.36 -7.13 0.39
CA CYS A 71 -8.10 -7.53 1.01
C CYS A 71 -8.25 -7.79 2.51
N PHE A 72 -9.04 -6.97 3.21
CA PHE A 72 -9.35 -7.17 4.64
C PHE A 72 -10.05 -8.51 4.88
N LEU A 73 -11.08 -8.83 4.09
CA LEU A 73 -11.78 -10.10 4.19
C LEU A 73 -10.86 -11.29 3.89
N LEU A 74 -10.02 -11.16 2.86
CA LEU A 74 -9.04 -12.20 2.53
C LEU A 74 -7.99 -12.40 3.63
N LEU A 75 -7.52 -11.34 4.27
CA LEU A 75 -6.62 -11.45 5.44
C LEU A 75 -7.31 -12.20 6.59
N GLY A 76 -8.61 -11.93 6.83
CA GLY A 76 -9.41 -12.68 7.79
C GLY A 76 -9.48 -14.18 7.47
N VAL A 77 -9.65 -14.53 6.20
CA VAL A 77 -9.62 -15.92 5.72
C VAL A 77 -8.21 -16.52 5.86
N TYR A 78 -7.16 -15.77 5.47
CA TYR A 78 -5.77 -16.23 5.54
C TYR A 78 -5.23 -16.38 6.97
N ARG A 79 -5.96 -15.91 7.96
CA ARG A 79 -5.71 -16.27 9.36
C ARG A 79 -5.75 -17.79 9.59
N PHE A 80 -6.59 -18.50 8.84
CA PHE A 80 -6.88 -19.92 9.06
C PHE A 80 -6.38 -20.83 7.92
N VAL A 81 -6.40 -20.33 6.68
CA VAL A 81 -6.01 -21.10 5.49
C VAL A 81 -4.84 -20.45 4.75
N PHE A 82 -4.14 -21.23 3.93
CA PHE A 82 -3.14 -20.68 3.03
C PHE A 82 -3.80 -20.12 1.76
N PRO A 83 -3.29 -19.03 1.19
CA PRO A 83 -3.78 -18.52 -0.08
C PRO A 83 -3.46 -19.51 -1.21
N PRO A 84 -4.43 -19.84 -2.07
CA PRO A 84 -4.19 -20.76 -3.19
C PRO A 84 -3.31 -20.13 -4.29
N THR A 85 -3.31 -18.80 -4.34
CA THR A 85 -2.45 -17.98 -5.20
C THR A 85 -2.28 -16.58 -4.61
N THR A 86 -1.27 -15.86 -5.07
CA THR A 86 -0.98 -14.49 -4.61
C THR A 86 -0.84 -13.54 -5.79
N GLY A 87 -0.83 -12.22 -5.50
CA GLY A 87 -0.65 -11.18 -6.52
C GLY A 87 0.65 -11.37 -7.30
N VAL A 88 1.76 -11.67 -6.61
CA VAL A 88 3.06 -11.91 -7.26
C VAL A 88 3.05 -13.19 -8.10
N GLN A 89 2.45 -14.28 -7.60
CA GLN A 89 2.32 -15.53 -8.39
C GLN A 89 1.49 -15.31 -9.65
N MET A 90 0.39 -14.55 -9.54
CA MET A 90 -0.44 -14.19 -10.70
C MET A 90 0.34 -13.34 -11.70
N GLN A 91 1.08 -12.33 -11.21
CA GLN A 91 1.94 -11.51 -12.06
C GLN A 91 2.94 -12.35 -12.84
N ARG A 92 3.68 -13.26 -12.17
CA ARG A 92 4.68 -14.14 -12.84
C ARG A 92 4.05 -15.00 -13.92
N ARG A 93 2.86 -15.52 -13.65
CA ARG A 93 2.11 -16.27 -14.67
C ARG A 93 1.74 -15.40 -15.88
N MET A 94 1.27 -14.18 -15.64
CA MET A 94 0.96 -13.24 -16.73
C MET A 94 2.20 -12.83 -17.52
N GLU A 95 3.33 -12.60 -16.85
CA GLU A 95 4.62 -12.33 -17.51
C GLU A 95 5.07 -13.51 -18.39
N ALA A 96 4.89 -14.74 -17.93
CA ALA A 96 5.18 -15.94 -18.70
C ALA A 96 4.29 -16.05 -19.93
N VAL A 97 2.98 -15.77 -19.81
CA VAL A 97 2.05 -15.71 -20.95
C VAL A 97 2.49 -14.64 -21.96
N ALA A 98 2.75 -13.42 -21.50
CA ALA A 98 3.13 -12.28 -22.33
C ALA A 98 4.46 -12.51 -23.07
N SER A 99 5.37 -13.29 -22.48
CA SER A 99 6.66 -13.66 -23.09
C SER A 99 6.65 -14.96 -23.91
N GLY A 100 5.47 -15.55 -24.16
CA GLY A 100 5.32 -16.81 -24.90
C GLY A 100 5.82 -18.06 -24.17
N ARG A 101 6.17 -17.93 -22.87
CA ARG A 101 6.71 -19.03 -22.04
C ARG A 101 5.65 -19.74 -21.20
N MET A 102 4.37 -19.59 -21.53
CA MET A 102 3.26 -20.17 -20.76
C MET A 102 3.40 -21.67 -20.55
N LEU A 103 3.82 -22.41 -21.58
CA LEU A 103 3.98 -23.87 -21.54
C LEU A 103 5.19 -24.34 -20.71
N SER A 104 6.20 -23.49 -20.53
CA SER A 104 7.39 -23.78 -19.73
C SER A 104 7.35 -23.18 -18.33
N TYR A 105 6.32 -22.39 -17.99
CA TYR A 105 6.16 -21.84 -16.66
C TYR A 105 5.49 -22.84 -15.75
N GLU A 106 6.26 -23.40 -14.85
CA GLU A 106 5.80 -24.30 -13.81
C GLU A 106 5.82 -23.59 -12.45
N LYS A 107 4.69 -23.69 -11.72
CA LYS A 107 4.56 -23.15 -10.37
C LYS A 107 4.71 -24.26 -9.35
N HIS A 108 5.78 -24.24 -8.58
CA HIS A 108 5.97 -25.11 -7.43
C HIS A 108 5.51 -24.36 -6.17
N TYR A 109 4.45 -24.88 -5.52
CA TYR A 109 3.87 -24.27 -4.33
C TYR A 109 3.29 -25.34 -3.41
N ALA A 110 3.94 -25.57 -2.27
CA ALA A 110 3.56 -26.56 -1.29
C ALA A 110 3.59 -25.95 0.14
N PRO A 111 2.53 -25.22 0.56
CA PRO A 111 2.53 -24.55 1.85
C PRO A 111 2.53 -25.56 3.02
N ARG A 112 3.29 -25.23 4.06
CA ARG A 112 3.44 -26.01 5.29
C ARG A 112 3.17 -25.15 6.50
N ARG A 113 2.60 -25.75 7.55
CA ARG A 113 2.48 -25.07 8.85
C ARG A 113 3.86 -24.81 9.44
N LEU A 114 4.00 -23.72 10.20
CA LEU A 114 5.29 -23.29 10.75
C LEU A 114 5.92 -24.37 11.65
N ASN A 115 5.10 -25.12 12.38
CA ASN A 115 5.54 -26.25 13.22
C ASN A 115 6.00 -27.51 12.43
N ALA A 116 5.70 -27.56 11.12
CA ALA A 116 6.17 -28.61 10.20
C ALA A 116 7.40 -28.19 9.39
N ILE A 117 8.00 -27.05 9.70
CA ILE A 117 9.18 -26.48 9.07
C ILE A 117 10.31 -26.43 10.12
N SER A 118 11.56 -26.59 9.70
CA SER A 118 12.72 -26.43 10.59
C SER A 118 12.68 -25.03 11.24
N VAL A 119 12.86 -24.97 12.56
CA VAL A 119 12.92 -23.72 13.34
C VAL A 119 13.99 -22.76 12.83
N HIS A 120 15.00 -23.25 12.15
CA HIS A 120 16.05 -22.41 11.57
C HIS A 120 15.56 -21.55 10.40
N VAL A 121 14.47 -21.92 9.71
CA VAL A 121 13.91 -21.15 8.60
C VAL A 121 13.34 -19.81 9.06
N PRO A 122 12.34 -19.77 9.97
CA PRO A 122 11.83 -18.48 10.48
C PRO A 122 12.93 -17.63 11.13
N HIS A 123 13.87 -18.23 11.87
CA HIS A 123 15.01 -17.50 12.44
C HIS A 123 15.90 -16.86 11.36
N ALA A 124 16.23 -17.61 10.30
CA ALA A 124 17.04 -17.08 9.19
C ALA A 124 16.33 -15.96 8.45
N VAL A 125 15.02 -16.10 8.21
CA VAL A 125 14.20 -15.08 7.53
C VAL A 125 14.12 -13.80 8.35
N VAL A 126 13.81 -13.90 9.64
CA VAL A 126 13.79 -12.73 10.54
C VAL A 126 15.17 -12.07 10.60
N ALA A 127 16.24 -12.84 10.79
CA ALA A 127 17.60 -12.30 10.83
C ALA A 127 18.04 -11.66 9.51
N ALA A 128 17.51 -12.11 8.36
CA ALA A 128 17.83 -11.58 7.05
C ALA A 128 17.08 -10.30 6.73
N GLU A 129 15.76 -10.29 6.96
CA GLU A 129 14.84 -9.32 6.40
C GLU A 129 14.30 -8.30 7.42
N ASP A 130 14.15 -8.71 8.69
CA ASP A 130 13.46 -7.89 9.70
C ASP A 130 13.88 -8.31 11.13
N GLY A 131 15.09 -7.95 11.51
CA GLY A 131 15.68 -8.38 12.78
C GLY A 131 14.89 -7.96 14.04
N ARG A 132 13.97 -7.03 13.92
CA ARG A 132 13.12 -6.54 15.03
C ARG A 132 11.65 -6.89 14.82
N PHE A 133 11.35 -7.88 14.00
CA PHE A 133 10.00 -8.28 13.59
C PHE A 133 9.00 -8.41 14.75
N TYR A 134 9.42 -8.96 15.88
CA TYR A 134 8.57 -9.13 17.07
C TYR A 134 8.44 -7.88 17.94
N GLN A 135 9.16 -6.79 17.63
CA GLN A 135 9.24 -5.58 18.45
C GLN A 135 8.44 -4.40 17.89
N HIS A 136 7.92 -4.52 16.66
CA HIS A 136 7.14 -3.47 16.01
C HIS A 136 5.81 -3.99 15.47
N SER A 137 4.86 -3.09 15.17
CA SER A 137 3.54 -3.41 14.61
C SER A 137 3.46 -3.00 13.13
N GLY A 138 4.20 -3.71 12.28
CA GLY A 138 4.18 -3.56 10.82
C GLY A 138 5.17 -2.56 10.23
N PHE A 139 5.64 -1.58 11.00
CA PHE A 139 6.63 -0.59 10.58
C PHE A 139 7.75 -0.50 11.61
N ASP A 140 8.98 -0.76 11.21
CA ASP A 140 10.17 -0.53 12.03
C ASP A 140 10.70 0.90 11.76
N LEU A 141 10.18 1.87 12.52
CA LEU A 141 10.55 3.28 12.35
C LEU A 141 12.03 3.54 12.66
N GLU A 142 12.60 2.80 13.62
CA GLU A 142 14.00 2.94 13.97
C GLU A 142 14.92 2.41 12.86
N ALA A 143 14.62 1.20 12.32
CA ALA A 143 15.35 0.67 11.18
C ALA A 143 15.20 1.56 9.94
N MET A 144 14.01 2.16 9.73
CA MET A 144 13.79 3.12 8.65
C MET A 144 14.64 4.38 8.81
N GLN A 145 14.72 4.92 10.02
CA GLN A 145 15.57 6.08 10.32
C GLN A 145 17.06 5.76 10.09
N GLN A 146 17.53 4.62 10.63
CA GLN A 146 18.91 4.17 10.43
C GLN A 146 19.26 3.97 8.96
N ALA A 147 18.34 3.36 8.18
CA ALA A 147 18.52 3.15 6.74
C ALA A 147 18.57 4.48 5.96
N ARG A 148 17.79 5.47 6.39
CA ARG A 148 17.80 6.82 5.81
C ARG A 148 19.13 7.53 6.10
N GLU A 149 19.57 7.56 7.36
CA GLU A 149 20.84 8.19 7.75
C GLU A 149 22.02 7.54 7.01
N GLN A 150 22.02 6.20 6.89
CA GLN A 150 23.05 5.50 6.14
C GLN A 150 23.01 5.84 4.64
N ALA A 151 21.83 5.95 4.05
CA ALA A 151 21.65 6.35 2.65
C ALA A 151 22.19 7.77 2.42
N GLU A 152 21.87 8.72 3.31
CA GLU A 152 22.36 10.10 3.27
C GLU A 152 23.90 10.16 3.40
N ARG A 153 24.48 9.45 4.37
CA ARG A 153 25.95 9.38 4.56
C ARG A 153 26.70 8.77 3.35
N GLN A 154 26.07 7.82 2.65
CA GLN A 154 26.69 7.12 1.52
C GLN A 154 26.36 7.72 0.17
N GLY A 155 25.49 8.75 0.09
CA GLY A 155 25.00 9.31 -1.16
C GLY A 155 24.27 8.28 -2.05
N ARG A 156 23.61 7.29 -1.44
CA ARG A 156 22.93 6.17 -2.15
C ARG A 156 21.46 6.13 -1.80
N PRO A 157 20.60 5.58 -2.68
CA PRO A 157 19.18 5.39 -2.37
C PRO A 157 18.99 4.49 -1.14
N MET A 158 18.01 4.84 -0.30
CA MET A 158 17.64 4.03 0.86
C MET A 158 17.22 2.61 0.43
N ARG A 159 17.78 1.59 1.10
CA ARG A 159 17.51 0.17 0.84
C ARG A 159 17.30 -0.58 2.15
N GLY A 160 16.52 -1.67 2.12
CA GLY A 160 16.41 -2.62 3.24
C GLY A 160 15.58 -2.15 4.42
N ALA A 161 14.63 -1.23 4.22
CA ALA A 161 13.78 -0.69 5.30
C ALA A 161 12.34 -1.22 5.28
N SER A 162 12.03 -2.23 4.48
CA SER A 162 10.70 -2.84 4.44
C SER A 162 10.64 -4.03 5.40
N THR A 163 9.61 -4.06 6.24
CA THR A 163 9.37 -5.13 7.20
C THR A 163 8.79 -6.40 6.54
N LEU A 164 8.82 -7.53 7.24
CA LEU A 164 8.20 -8.79 6.80
C LEU A 164 6.70 -8.62 6.52
N THR A 165 5.99 -7.86 7.35
CA THR A 165 4.55 -7.60 7.14
C THR A 165 4.29 -6.81 5.87
N GLN A 166 5.09 -5.76 5.59
CA GLN A 166 5.01 -5.02 4.34
C GLN A 166 5.32 -5.89 3.12
N GLN A 167 6.31 -6.78 3.25
CA GLN A 167 6.65 -7.72 2.19
C GLN A 167 5.56 -8.78 1.99
N LEU A 168 4.92 -9.27 3.06
CA LEU A 168 3.80 -10.20 2.99
C LEU A 168 2.63 -9.59 2.22
N VAL A 169 2.14 -8.41 2.62
CA VAL A 169 0.99 -7.77 1.95
C VAL A 169 1.28 -7.44 0.50
N LYS A 170 2.52 -7.03 0.18
CA LYS A 170 2.99 -6.87 -1.21
C LYS A 170 2.85 -8.19 -1.99
N ASN A 171 3.33 -9.30 -1.45
CA ASN A 171 3.26 -10.60 -2.12
C ASN A 171 1.81 -11.07 -2.31
N LEU A 172 0.96 -10.90 -1.30
CA LEU A 172 -0.44 -11.33 -1.34
C LEU A 172 -1.27 -10.54 -2.35
N PHE A 173 -1.17 -9.21 -2.33
CA PHE A 173 -2.16 -8.32 -2.94
C PHE A 173 -1.61 -7.38 -4.00
N ALA A 174 -0.29 -7.29 -4.18
CA ALA A 174 0.32 -6.36 -5.11
C ALA A 174 1.22 -7.06 -6.14
N THR A 175 2.02 -6.28 -6.82
CA THR A 175 2.99 -6.75 -7.83
C THR A 175 4.41 -6.34 -7.44
N THR A 176 5.40 -6.90 -8.12
CA THR A 176 6.81 -6.53 -7.91
C THR A 176 7.17 -5.19 -8.55
N HIS A 177 6.34 -4.64 -9.45
CA HIS A 177 6.60 -3.35 -10.10
C HIS A 177 6.60 -2.21 -9.08
N ARG A 178 7.63 -1.37 -9.13
CA ARG A 178 7.76 -0.23 -8.22
C ARG A 178 6.82 0.90 -8.65
N SER A 179 5.93 1.31 -7.75
CA SER A 179 4.98 2.40 -7.95
C SER A 179 4.69 3.08 -6.61
N VAL A 180 4.58 4.41 -6.62
CA VAL A 180 4.19 5.19 -5.45
C VAL A 180 2.76 4.83 -5.03
N VAL A 181 1.87 4.64 -6.00
CA VAL A 181 0.46 4.24 -5.75
C VAL A 181 0.41 2.89 -5.02
N ARG A 182 1.17 1.89 -5.51
CA ARG A 182 1.29 0.59 -4.84
C ARG A 182 1.77 0.76 -3.39
N LYS A 183 2.82 1.57 -3.17
CA LYS A 183 3.35 1.82 -1.82
C LYS A 183 2.31 2.49 -0.91
N GLY A 184 1.45 3.37 -1.45
CA GLY A 184 0.32 3.94 -0.74
C GLY A 184 -0.69 2.90 -0.24
N PHE A 185 -0.98 1.87 -1.05
CA PHE A 185 -1.86 0.77 -0.65
C PHE A 185 -1.20 -0.22 0.33
N GLU A 186 0.12 -0.40 0.28
CA GLU A 186 0.83 -1.25 1.24
C GLU A 186 0.67 -0.77 2.69
N VAL A 187 0.56 0.54 2.92
CA VAL A 187 0.44 1.10 4.27
C VAL A 187 -0.83 0.63 4.99
N PRO A 188 -2.06 0.89 4.50
CA PRO A 188 -3.26 0.40 5.15
C PRO A 188 -3.32 -1.13 5.23
N LEU A 189 -2.85 -1.85 4.20
CA LEU A 189 -2.80 -3.32 4.21
C LEU A 189 -1.87 -3.86 5.29
N THR A 190 -0.76 -3.18 5.57
CA THR A 190 0.17 -3.56 6.65
C THR A 190 -0.51 -3.44 8.01
N PHE A 191 -1.22 -2.33 8.27
CA PHE A 191 -2.00 -2.18 9.51
C PHE A 191 -3.10 -3.23 9.65
N MET A 192 -3.82 -3.53 8.56
CA MET A 192 -4.85 -4.57 8.55
C MET A 192 -4.25 -5.95 8.84
N ALA A 193 -3.10 -6.28 8.26
CA ALA A 193 -2.43 -7.55 8.50
C ALA A 193 -2.00 -7.70 9.96
N GLU A 194 -1.38 -6.68 10.55
CA GLU A 194 -0.99 -6.69 11.97
C GLU A 194 -2.19 -6.75 12.94
N ALA A 195 -3.31 -6.15 12.58
CA ALA A 195 -4.53 -6.20 13.39
C ALA A 195 -5.24 -7.56 13.34
N LEU A 196 -5.17 -8.27 12.21
CA LEU A 196 -5.90 -9.52 11.99
C LEU A 196 -5.06 -10.78 12.24
N LEU A 197 -3.75 -10.72 12.04
CA LEU A 197 -2.85 -11.87 12.04
C LEU A 197 -1.85 -11.76 13.21
N PRO A 198 -1.68 -12.80 14.03
CA PRO A 198 -0.57 -12.85 14.98
C PRO A 198 0.77 -12.94 14.23
N LYS A 199 1.86 -12.53 14.87
CA LYS A 199 3.22 -12.49 14.28
C LYS A 199 3.65 -13.83 13.70
N GLU A 200 3.35 -14.92 14.39
CA GLU A 200 3.65 -16.28 13.94
C GLU A 200 2.92 -16.60 12.63
N ARG A 201 1.67 -16.13 12.49
CA ARG A 201 0.89 -16.34 11.26
C ARG A 201 1.38 -15.47 10.11
N ILE A 202 1.79 -14.23 10.37
CA ILE A 202 2.43 -13.37 9.39
C ILE A 202 3.69 -14.04 8.84
N LEU A 203 4.55 -14.55 9.73
CA LEU A 203 5.78 -15.24 9.36
C LEU A 203 5.51 -16.55 8.63
N GLU A 204 4.53 -17.35 9.11
CA GLU A 204 4.09 -18.59 8.46
C GLU A 204 3.61 -18.33 7.03
N LEU A 205 2.77 -17.33 6.84
CA LEU A 205 2.31 -16.94 5.50
C LEU A 205 3.47 -16.46 4.63
N TYR A 206 4.34 -15.62 5.17
CA TYR A 206 5.47 -15.06 4.43
C TYR A 206 6.38 -16.15 3.88
N VAL A 207 6.87 -17.07 4.71
CA VAL A 207 7.78 -18.13 4.29
C VAL A 207 7.15 -19.11 3.29
N ASN A 208 5.82 -19.16 3.24
CA ASN A 208 5.08 -20.01 2.31
C ASN A 208 4.73 -19.32 0.98
N VAL A 209 4.57 -17.97 0.94
CA VAL A 209 4.12 -17.29 -0.28
C VAL A 209 5.23 -16.60 -1.05
N VAL A 210 6.35 -16.27 -0.40
CA VAL A 210 7.45 -15.56 -1.06
C VAL A 210 8.14 -16.46 -2.10
N GLU A 211 8.63 -15.82 -3.16
CA GLU A 211 9.41 -16.47 -4.22
C GLU A 211 10.84 -16.74 -3.73
N TRP A 212 11.34 -17.99 -3.87
CA TRP A 212 12.67 -18.45 -3.47
C TRP A 212 13.56 -18.81 -4.67
N GLY A 213 13.00 -18.72 -5.85
CA GLY A 213 13.62 -19.00 -7.13
C GLY A 213 12.59 -18.85 -8.23
N PRO A 214 12.97 -18.88 -9.52
CA PRO A 214 12.04 -18.74 -10.63
C PRO A 214 10.92 -19.78 -10.57
N GLY A 215 9.67 -19.35 -10.28
CA GLY A 215 8.51 -20.24 -10.16
C GLY A 215 8.44 -21.07 -8.87
N VAL A 216 9.40 -20.91 -7.94
CA VAL A 216 9.48 -21.66 -6.68
C VAL A 216 8.93 -20.79 -5.54
N TYR A 217 7.77 -21.15 -5.00
CA TYR A 217 7.08 -20.42 -3.94
C TYR A 217 6.93 -21.26 -2.68
N GLY A 218 7.32 -20.65 -1.57
CA GLY A 218 7.29 -21.29 -0.27
C GLY A 218 8.51 -22.16 0.00
N VAL A 219 8.83 -22.26 1.29
CA VAL A 219 10.07 -22.88 1.76
C VAL A 219 10.14 -24.40 1.52
N GLU A 220 8.99 -25.12 1.51
CA GLU A 220 8.98 -26.54 1.19
C GLU A 220 9.44 -26.76 -0.26
N ALA A 221 8.83 -26.05 -1.20
CA ALA A 221 9.24 -26.12 -2.60
C ALA A 221 10.71 -25.66 -2.80
N ALA A 222 11.17 -24.68 -2.01
CA ALA A 222 12.56 -24.23 -2.05
C ALA A 222 13.54 -25.27 -1.51
N ALA A 223 13.20 -25.95 -0.43
CA ALA A 223 14.01 -27.01 0.16
C ALA A 223 14.15 -28.21 -0.80
N GLU A 224 13.05 -28.60 -1.42
CA GLU A 224 13.04 -29.66 -2.43
C GLU A 224 13.84 -29.23 -3.68
N HIS A 225 13.59 -28.04 -4.21
CA HIS A 225 14.26 -27.53 -5.41
C HIS A 225 15.78 -27.40 -5.26
N HIS A 226 16.26 -26.86 -4.13
CA HIS A 226 17.68 -26.54 -3.95
C HIS A 226 18.48 -27.64 -3.27
N TYR A 227 17.83 -28.52 -2.49
CA TYR A 227 18.51 -29.53 -1.66
C TYR A 227 17.93 -30.94 -1.78
N GLY A 228 16.77 -31.14 -2.41
CA GLY A 228 16.11 -32.44 -2.53
C GLY A 228 15.60 -32.98 -1.19
N ILE A 229 15.30 -32.15 -0.21
CA ILE A 229 14.85 -32.51 1.14
C ILE A 229 13.61 -31.72 1.53
N SER A 230 12.86 -32.18 2.53
CA SER A 230 11.77 -31.41 3.12
C SER A 230 12.29 -30.21 3.92
N ALA A 231 11.48 -29.15 4.00
CA ALA A 231 11.77 -27.97 4.82
C ALA A 231 11.94 -28.29 6.32
N ALA A 232 11.37 -29.38 6.80
CA ALA A 232 11.57 -29.87 8.17
C ALA A 232 13.03 -30.30 8.45
N GLN A 233 13.76 -30.69 7.41
CA GLN A 233 15.13 -31.25 7.52
C GLN A 233 16.19 -30.15 7.28
N LEU A 234 15.80 -28.92 6.96
CA LEU A 234 16.75 -27.83 6.71
C LEU A 234 17.60 -27.55 7.95
N THR A 235 18.90 -27.60 7.77
CA THR A 235 19.87 -27.18 8.78
C THR A 235 19.91 -25.64 8.90
N ARG A 236 20.56 -25.13 9.96
CA ARG A 236 20.79 -23.69 10.12
C ARG A 236 21.48 -23.07 8.90
N SER A 237 22.53 -23.70 8.40
CA SER A 237 23.29 -23.19 7.25
C SER A 237 22.45 -23.21 5.96
N GLN A 238 21.70 -24.27 5.70
CA GLN A 238 20.81 -24.33 4.55
C GLN A 238 19.69 -23.29 4.63
N SER A 239 19.09 -23.10 5.82
CA SER A 239 18.07 -22.05 6.06
C SER A 239 18.63 -20.65 5.81
N ALA A 240 19.84 -20.34 6.28
CA ALA A 240 20.50 -19.07 6.03
C ALA A 240 20.80 -18.85 4.54
N ARG A 241 21.21 -19.92 3.82
CA ARG A 241 21.45 -19.86 2.36
C ARG A 241 20.16 -19.62 1.59
N LEU A 242 19.04 -20.25 1.97
CA LEU A 242 17.74 -19.95 1.39
C LEU A 242 17.32 -18.50 1.70
N ALA A 243 17.38 -18.06 2.94
CA ALA A 243 17.04 -16.68 3.29
C ALA A 243 17.87 -15.64 2.53
N ALA A 244 19.11 -15.99 2.16
CA ALA A 244 19.97 -15.13 1.34
C ALA A 244 19.48 -14.92 -0.11
N LEU A 245 18.51 -15.70 -0.58
CA LEU A 245 17.90 -15.56 -1.90
C LEU A 245 16.86 -14.43 -1.96
N LEU A 246 16.16 -14.19 -0.84
CA LEU A 246 14.97 -13.33 -0.76
C LEU A 246 15.13 -11.92 -1.38
N PRO A 247 16.27 -11.23 -1.27
CA PRO A 247 16.43 -9.91 -1.88
C PRO A 247 16.36 -9.90 -3.41
N ASN A 248 16.72 -11.01 -4.06
CA ASN A 248 16.66 -11.16 -5.53
C ASN A 248 16.56 -12.65 -5.92
N PRO A 249 15.40 -13.28 -5.75
CA PRO A 249 15.23 -14.73 -5.90
C PRO A 249 15.35 -15.21 -7.36
N LEU A 250 15.26 -14.32 -8.34
CA LEU A 250 15.40 -14.68 -9.75
C LEU A 250 16.87 -14.84 -10.21
N GLU A 251 17.82 -14.27 -9.48
CA GLU A 251 19.23 -14.26 -9.86
C GLU A 251 20.12 -14.93 -8.80
N ARG A 252 19.68 -14.97 -7.55
CA ARG A 252 20.45 -15.54 -6.46
C ARG A 252 20.26 -17.06 -6.38
N THR A 253 21.36 -17.74 -6.08
CA THR A 253 21.40 -19.17 -5.76
C THR A 253 22.07 -19.38 -4.41
N PRO A 254 21.90 -20.53 -3.73
CA PRO A 254 22.60 -20.84 -2.49
C PRO A 254 24.13 -20.75 -2.61
N GLN A 255 24.67 -20.95 -3.82
CA GLN A 255 26.11 -20.92 -4.11
C GLN A 255 26.61 -19.49 -4.23
N ASN A 256 25.98 -18.66 -5.06
CA ASN A 256 26.44 -17.27 -5.32
C ASN A 256 26.11 -16.31 -4.16
N SER A 257 25.26 -16.71 -3.20
CA SER A 257 24.87 -15.92 -2.03
C SER A 257 25.54 -16.35 -0.72
N ALA A 258 26.55 -17.19 -0.79
CA ALA A 258 27.22 -17.76 0.40
C ALA A 258 27.78 -16.71 1.36
N TRP A 259 28.30 -15.58 0.88
CA TRP A 259 28.79 -14.50 1.72
C TRP A 259 27.65 -13.86 2.55
N TYR A 260 26.46 -13.68 1.95
CA TYR A 260 25.31 -13.11 2.63
C TYR A 260 24.71 -14.12 3.62
N ALA A 261 24.68 -15.41 3.26
CA ALA A 261 24.27 -16.47 4.17
C ALA A 261 25.12 -16.50 5.45
N ARG A 262 26.45 -16.36 5.34
CA ARG A 262 27.34 -16.27 6.52
C ARG A 262 27.01 -15.04 7.41
N MET A 263 26.61 -13.92 6.81
CA MET A 263 26.18 -12.75 7.57
C MET A 263 24.86 -13.01 8.29
N ILE A 264 23.90 -13.69 7.65
CA ILE A 264 22.63 -14.09 8.27
C ILE A 264 22.88 -15.07 9.43
N GLU A 265 23.73 -16.08 9.28
CA GLU A 265 24.10 -17.00 10.36
C GLU A 265 24.73 -16.28 11.56
N ARG A 266 25.55 -15.27 11.30
CA ARG A 266 26.12 -14.43 12.37
C ARG A 266 25.05 -13.67 13.13
N ARG A 267 24.08 -13.08 12.41
CA ARG A 267 22.94 -12.37 13.02
C ARG A 267 22.06 -13.34 13.83
N MET A 268 21.79 -14.53 13.32
CA MET A 268 21.04 -15.57 14.05
C MET A 268 21.72 -15.88 15.40
N ARG A 269 23.05 -16.07 15.40
CA ARG A 269 23.81 -16.29 16.65
C ARG A 269 23.75 -15.08 17.61
N GLN A 270 23.82 -13.84 17.10
CA GLN A 270 23.67 -12.64 17.91
C GLN A 270 22.28 -12.50 18.53
N MET A 271 21.26 -13.04 17.88
CA MET A 271 19.88 -13.09 18.36
C MET A 271 19.59 -14.31 19.28
N GLY A 272 20.60 -15.16 19.57
CA GLY A 272 20.44 -16.33 20.40
C GLY A 272 19.87 -17.58 19.70
N TRP A 273 19.92 -17.62 18.39
CA TRP A 273 19.37 -18.69 17.54
C TRP A 273 20.44 -19.59 16.91
#